data_ac99a8d3f3e7e6477698fe4bbb788194
#
_entry.id   ac99a8d3f3e7e6477698fe4bbb788194
#
_cell.length_a   1.000
_cell.length_b   1.000
_cell.length_c   1.000
_cell.angle_alpha   90.00
_cell.angle_beta   90.00
_cell.angle_gamma   90.00
#
_symmetry.space_group_name_H-M   'P 1'
#
loop_
_entity.id
_entity.type
_entity.pdbx_description
1 polymer ?
#
loop_
_entity_poly.entity_id
_entity_poly.type
_entity_poly.pdbx_seq_one_letter_code
_entity_poly.pdbx_strand_id
1 'polypeptide(L)'
;MFIAGIPSAIWGTNCWVVASGDGEHCLIVDPGADVGSRLEDTLTEHRLHPVAVMLTHGHIDHTYSVVPVCEAHDVPAYIHPADRPQLTDPWSWLGIVPGAALPGLPQLTFAEPDDVRELADASTITLAGLPVAIRHTPGHTAGSVIFELSDDDEHALVFAGDLVFAGSIGRVDLPGGSMDEMLHSLKAVILPMADETVIYPGHGETTTVGMERSTNPFLRELA
;
A
#
# COMPACT_ATOMS: atom_id res chain seq x y z
N MET A 1 -13.79 -8.43 11.01
CA MET A 1 -12.43 -8.26 10.41
C MET A 1 -11.57 -7.42 11.34
N PHE A 2 -10.27 -7.74 11.49
CA PHE A 2 -9.27 -6.93 12.22
C PHE A 2 -8.49 -6.08 11.22
N ILE A 3 -8.34 -4.78 11.48
CA ILE A 3 -7.50 -3.87 10.70
C ILE A 3 -6.80 -2.92 11.68
N ALA A 4 -5.48 -2.84 11.60
CA ALA A 4 -4.67 -1.92 12.38
C ALA A 4 -3.74 -1.11 11.48
N GLY A 5 -3.71 0.21 11.69
CA GLY A 5 -2.79 1.13 11.01
C GLY A 5 -1.59 1.48 11.90
N ILE A 6 -0.40 1.41 11.34
CA ILE A 6 0.87 1.72 12.00
C ILE A 6 1.57 2.83 11.19
N PRO A 7 1.29 4.11 11.49
CA PRO A 7 1.88 5.21 10.73
C PRO A 7 3.38 5.35 11.02
N SER A 8 4.20 5.48 9.99
CA SER A 8 5.62 5.79 10.09
C SER A 8 5.82 7.17 10.74
N ALA A 9 6.70 7.26 11.74
CA ALA A 9 7.05 8.53 12.35
C ALA A 9 7.97 9.39 11.46
N ILE A 10 8.62 8.79 10.46
CA ILE A 10 9.59 9.46 9.58
C ILE A 10 8.89 10.09 8.38
N TRP A 11 8.04 9.31 7.67
CA TRP A 11 7.40 9.76 6.43
C TRP A 11 5.89 9.83 6.50
N GLY A 12 5.28 9.39 7.60
CA GLY A 12 3.82 9.40 7.78
C GLY A 12 3.09 8.35 6.94
N THR A 13 3.83 7.40 6.33
CA THR A 13 3.26 6.30 5.55
C THR A 13 2.56 5.33 6.47
N ASN A 14 1.38 4.88 6.13
CA ASN A 14 0.62 3.90 6.88
C ASN A 14 1.01 2.48 6.46
N CYS A 15 1.52 1.69 7.40
CA CYS A 15 1.55 0.25 7.29
C CYS A 15 0.24 -0.32 7.84
N TRP A 16 -0.44 -1.20 7.10
CA TRP A 16 -1.69 -1.81 7.54
C TRP A 16 -1.50 -3.30 7.83
N VAL A 17 -2.11 -3.75 8.93
CA VAL A 17 -2.22 -5.19 9.27
C VAL A 17 -3.68 -5.59 9.14
N VAL A 18 -3.95 -6.65 8.37
CA VAL A 18 -5.31 -7.10 8.04
C VAL A 18 -5.46 -8.57 8.31
N ALA A 19 -6.50 -8.95 9.07
CA ALA A 19 -6.83 -10.34 9.38
C ALA A 19 -8.35 -10.52 9.50
N SER A 20 -8.82 -11.77 9.46
CA SER A 20 -10.22 -12.08 9.74
C SER A 20 -10.59 -11.84 11.21
N GLY A 21 -9.63 -11.91 12.13
CA GLY A 21 -9.82 -11.66 13.57
C GLY A 21 -8.51 -11.86 14.33
N ASP A 22 -8.59 -11.74 15.65
CA ASP A 22 -7.45 -12.00 16.56
C ASP A 22 -7.05 -13.49 16.53
N GLY A 23 -5.75 -13.76 16.59
CA GLY A 23 -5.20 -15.11 16.58
C GLY A 23 -5.15 -15.76 15.20
N GLU A 24 -5.51 -15.04 14.16
CA GLU A 24 -5.61 -15.53 12.79
C GLU A 24 -4.36 -15.21 11.96
N HIS A 25 -4.28 -15.77 10.76
CA HIS A 25 -3.32 -15.33 9.75
C HIS A 25 -3.63 -13.90 9.30
N CYS A 26 -2.58 -13.13 8.99
CA CYS A 26 -2.74 -11.74 8.56
C CYS A 26 -1.91 -11.39 7.33
N LEU A 27 -2.28 -10.29 6.70
CA LEU A 27 -1.54 -9.60 5.65
C LEU A 27 -0.91 -8.35 6.23
N ILE A 28 0.28 -8.01 5.76
CA ILE A 28 0.94 -6.73 6.05
C ILE A 28 0.97 -5.95 4.74
N VAL A 29 0.43 -4.73 4.74
CA VAL A 29 0.42 -3.85 3.57
C VAL A 29 1.38 -2.70 3.82
N ASP A 30 2.28 -2.45 2.88
CA ASP A 30 3.23 -1.34 2.86
C ASP A 30 4.04 -1.16 4.15
N PRO A 31 4.92 -2.11 4.53
CA PRO A 31 5.78 -1.96 5.70
C PRO A 31 6.89 -0.93 5.42
N GLY A 32 6.56 0.34 5.67
CA GLY A 32 7.44 1.48 5.45
C GLY A 32 8.53 1.63 6.50
N ALA A 33 9.10 2.82 6.59
CA ALA A 33 10.17 3.09 7.55
C ALA A 33 9.66 3.16 8.99
N ASP A 34 10.48 2.70 9.94
CA ASP A 34 10.23 2.84 11.39
C ASP A 34 8.97 2.13 11.91
N VAL A 35 8.44 1.16 11.17
CA VAL A 35 7.25 0.43 11.62
C VAL A 35 7.57 -0.86 12.36
N GLY A 36 8.77 -1.43 12.21
CA GLY A 36 9.12 -2.78 12.63
C GLY A 36 8.75 -3.12 14.07
N SER A 37 9.19 -2.34 15.06
CA SER A 37 8.89 -2.66 16.48
C SER A 37 7.39 -2.58 16.80
N ARG A 38 6.68 -1.57 16.26
CA ARG A 38 5.24 -1.42 16.48
C ARG A 38 4.44 -2.48 15.73
N LEU A 39 4.94 -2.93 14.59
CA LEU A 39 4.38 -4.07 13.86
C LEU A 39 4.47 -5.33 14.71
N GLU A 40 5.64 -5.66 15.26
CA GLU A 40 5.83 -6.83 16.13
C GLU A 40 4.99 -6.75 17.41
N ASP A 41 4.86 -5.57 18.01
CA ASP A 41 3.99 -5.36 19.18
C ASP A 41 2.52 -5.65 18.80
N THR A 42 2.03 -5.15 17.66
CA THR A 42 0.67 -5.40 17.16
C THR A 42 0.44 -6.89 16.87
N LEU A 43 1.37 -7.53 16.18
CA LEU A 43 1.28 -8.97 15.88
C LEU A 43 1.23 -9.81 17.16
N THR A 44 2.05 -9.47 18.15
CA THR A 44 2.09 -10.17 19.45
C THR A 44 0.82 -9.95 20.25
N GLU A 45 0.38 -8.71 20.39
CA GLU A 45 -0.81 -8.34 21.17
C GLU A 45 -2.06 -9.07 20.67
N HIS A 46 -2.24 -9.12 19.36
CA HIS A 46 -3.39 -9.75 18.71
C HIS A 46 -3.14 -11.20 18.28
N ARG A 47 -1.96 -11.76 18.57
CA ARG A 47 -1.55 -13.13 18.20
C ARG A 47 -1.71 -13.41 16.71
N LEU A 48 -1.36 -12.46 15.88
CA LEU A 48 -1.49 -12.55 14.43
C LEU A 48 -0.27 -13.24 13.81
N HIS A 49 -0.52 -13.97 12.72
CA HIS A 49 0.49 -14.74 12.00
C HIS A 49 0.61 -14.24 10.55
N PRO A 50 1.62 -13.42 10.20
CA PRO A 50 1.83 -12.95 8.85
C PRO A 50 1.97 -14.10 7.85
N VAL A 51 1.35 -13.97 6.67
CA VAL A 51 1.47 -14.93 5.57
C VAL A 51 1.94 -14.27 4.27
N ALA A 52 1.88 -12.96 4.18
CA ALA A 52 2.35 -12.19 3.04
C ALA A 52 2.55 -10.72 3.39
N VAL A 53 3.50 -10.09 2.69
CA VAL A 53 3.61 -8.64 2.56
C VAL A 53 3.03 -8.25 1.20
N MET A 54 2.15 -7.26 1.17
CA MET A 54 1.53 -6.73 -0.04
C MET A 54 1.93 -5.28 -0.24
N LEU A 55 2.51 -4.95 -1.39
CA LEU A 55 2.99 -3.62 -1.71
C LEU A 55 2.06 -2.96 -2.72
N THR A 56 1.51 -1.81 -2.35
CA THR A 56 0.65 -1.01 -3.24
C THR A 56 1.46 -0.42 -4.39
N HIS A 57 2.71 -0.04 -4.13
CA HIS A 57 3.66 0.45 -5.12
C HIS A 57 5.10 0.38 -4.60
N GLY A 58 6.07 0.79 -5.40
CA GLY A 58 7.49 0.58 -5.14
C GLY A 58 8.22 1.68 -4.40
N HIS A 59 7.60 2.80 -4.03
CA HIS A 59 8.30 3.89 -3.36
C HIS A 59 8.86 3.47 -2.00
N ILE A 60 10.03 3.99 -1.69
CA ILE A 60 10.83 3.57 -0.53
C ILE A 60 10.12 3.75 0.82
N ASP A 61 9.29 4.76 0.95
CA ASP A 61 8.54 5.02 2.18
C ASP A 61 7.48 3.95 2.45
N HIS A 62 7.02 3.20 1.43
CA HIS A 62 6.14 2.03 1.53
C HIS A 62 6.91 0.70 1.63
N THR A 63 8.13 0.65 1.10
CA THR A 63 8.87 -0.62 0.95
C THR A 63 10.09 -0.75 1.86
N TYR A 64 10.41 0.28 2.65
CA TYR A 64 11.65 0.35 3.44
C TYR A 64 11.90 -0.87 4.32
N SER A 65 10.88 -1.40 4.97
CA SER A 65 10.99 -2.54 5.87
C SER A 65 10.56 -3.88 5.25
N VAL A 66 10.34 -3.92 3.91
CA VAL A 66 9.85 -5.15 3.26
C VAL A 66 10.79 -6.34 3.47
N VAL A 67 12.11 -6.16 3.28
CA VAL A 67 13.09 -7.24 3.44
C VAL A 67 13.13 -7.74 4.88
N PRO A 68 13.40 -6.91 5.90
CA PRO A 68 13.45 -7.41 7.27
C PRO A 68 12.12 -8.02 7.77
N VAL A 69 10.97 -7.55 7.29
CA VAL A 69 9.67 -8.15 7.64
C VAL A 69 9.49 -9.51 6.98
N CYS A 70 9.80 -9.64 5.68
CA CYS A 70 9.73 -10.93 4.99
C CYS A 70 10.67 -11.96 5.59
N GLU A 71 11.91 -11.58 5.92
CA GLU A 71 12.89 -12.46 6.55
C GLU A 71 12.47 -12.90 7.97
N ALA A 72 11.94 -11.97 8.78
CA ALA A 72 11.54 -12.27 10.15
C ALA A 72 10.38 -13.28 10.23
N HIS A 73 9.48 -13.27 9.25
CA HIS A 73 8.28 -14.11 9.25
C HIS A 73 8.30 -15.23 8.21
N ASP A 74 9.35 -15.33 7.39
CA ASP A 74 9.47 -16.31 6.28
C ASP A 74 8.26 -16.25 5.32
N VAL A 75 7.94 -15.05 4.85
CA VAL A 75 6.76 -14.79 4.01
C VAL A 75 7.14 -14.08 2.70
N PRO A 76 6.38 -14.31 1.61
CA PRO A 76 6.60 -13.63 0.33
C PRO A 76 6.16 -12.17 0.37
N ALA A 77 6.80 -11.36 -0.49
CA ALA A 77 6.31 -10.05 -0.87
C ALA A 77 5.59 -10.10 -2.21
N TYR A 78 4.48 -9.35 -2.32
CA TYR A 78 3.73 -9.19 -3.57
C TYR A 78 3.82 -7.75 -4.05
N ILE A 79 4.20 -7.56 -5.32
CA ILE A 79 4.32 -6.23 -5.96
C ILE A 79 3.96 -6.32 -7.44
N HIS A 80 3.46 -5.23 -8.01
CA HIS A 80 3.26 -5.15 -9.46
C HIS A 80 4.60 -5.14 -10.21
N PRO A 81 4.75 -5.88 -11.34
CA PRO A 81 6.03 -6.02 -12.03
C PRO A 81 6.65 -4.69 -12.50
N ALA A 82 5.84 -3.68 -12.81
CA ALA A 82 6.35 -2.37 -13.22
C ALA A 82 7.08 -1.62 -12.09
N ASP A 83 6.74 -1.90 -10.83
CA ASP A 83 7.35 -1.27 -9.66
C ASP A 83 8.41 -2.15 -8.96
N ARG A 84 8.49 -3.44 -9.30
CA ARG A 84 9.47 -4.36 -8.72
C ARG A 84 10.91 -3.86 -8.77
N PRO A 85 11.40 -3.21 -9.86
CA PRO A 85 12.76 -2.68 -9.90
C PRO A 85 13.08 -1.64 -8.81
N GLN A 86 12.08 -0.99 -8.24
CA GLN A 86 12.25 0.01 -7.18
C GLN A 86 12.74 -0.61 -5.87
N LEU A 87 12.49 -1.90 -5.63
CA LEU A 87 12.97 -2.61 -4.44
C LEU A 87 14.49 -2.64 -4.35
N THR A 88 15.19 -2.67 -5.48
CA THR A 88 16.67 -2.70 -5.55
C THR A 88 17.29 -1.35 -5.85
N ASP A 89 16.58 -0.45 -6.51
CA ASP A 89 17.05 0.90 -6.86
C ASP A 89 15.98 1.96 -6.62
N PRO A 90 15.63 2.26 -5.36
CA PRO A 90 14.64 3.31 -5.06
C PRO A 90 15.13 4.71 -5.43
N TRP A 91 16.44 4.92 -5.55
CA TRP A 91 17.04 6.22 -5.82
C TRP A 91 16.68 6.77 -7.20
N SER A 92 16.77 5.92 -8.22
CA SER A 92 16.44 6.30 -9.61
C SER A 92 14.98 6.76 -9.73
N TRP A 93 14.09 6.21 -8.91
CA TRP A 93 12.65 6.53 -8.92
C TRP A 93 12.30 7.76 -8.07
N LEU A 94 13.17 8.17 -7.17
CA LEU A 94 13.04 9.44 -6.44
C LEU A 94 13.71 10.62 -7.16
N GLY A 95 14.37 10.39 -8.29
CA GLY A 95 15.18 11.41 -8.96
C GLY A 95 16.38 11.86 -8.13
N ILE A 96 16.89 11.01 -7.24
CA ILE A 96 17.99 11.29 -6.32
C ILE A 96 19.23 10.49 -6.76
N VAL A 97 20.42 11.07 -6.53
CA VAL A 97 21.68 10.38 -6.85
C VAL A 97 21.81 9.13 -5.96
N PRO A 98 22.12 7.94 -6.56
CA PRO A 98 22.33 6.71 -5.80
C PRO A 98 23.33 6.87 -4.65
N GLY A 99 22.98 6.37 -3.47
CA GLY A 99 23.81 6.46 -2.28
C GLY A 99 23.70 7.78 -1.52
N ALA A 100 22.80 8.68 -1.90
CA ALA A 100 22.49 9.86 -1.09
C ALA A 100 21.96 9.42 0.29
N ALA A 101 22.41 10.10 1.35
CA ALA A 101 21.92 9.82 2.70
C ALA A 101 20.47 10.32 2.83
N LEU A 102 19.56 9.45 3.28
CA LEU A 102 18.22 9.84 3.68
C LEU A 102 18.26 10.35 5.13
N PRO A 103 17.79 11.56 5.40
CA PRO A 103 17.80 12.09 6.77
C PRO A 103 17.03 11.17 7.74
N GLY A 104 17.67 10.79 8.83
CA GLY A 104 17.06 9.95 9.87
C GLY A 104 17.15 8.45 9.63
N LEU A 105 17.73 8.01 8.50
CA LEU A 105 17.88 6.58 8.18
C LEU A 105 19.34 6.17 8.05
N PRO A 106 19.71 4.93 8.47
CA PRO A 106 21.05 4.41 8.20
C PRO A 106 21.26 4.25 6.69
N GLN A 107 22.53 4.19 6.29
CA GLN A 107 22.87 3.87 4.90
C GLN A 107 22.52 2.40 4.63
N LEU A 108 21.58 2.16 3.74
CA LEU A 108 21.08 0.83 3.41
C LEU A 108 21.56 0.36 2.05
N THR A 109 21.73 -0.94 1.96
CA THR A 109 21.75 -1.65 0.68
C THR A 109 20.34 -2.16 0.43
N PHE A 110 19.72 -1.75 -0.67
CA PHE A 110 18.40 -2.21 -1.06
C PHE A 110 18.50 -3.53 -1.81
N ALA A 111 17.63 -4.45 -1.50
CA ALA A 111 17.55 -5.76 -2.11
C ALA A 111 16.07 -6.18 -2.22
N GLU A 112 15.79 -7.14 -3.09
CA GLU A 112 14.50 -7.83 -3.06
C GLU A 112 14.46 -8.85 -1.90
N PRO A 113 13.29 -9.11 -1.31
CA PRO A 113 13.07 -10.30 -0.50
C PRO A 113 13.34 -11.58 -1.30
N ASP A 114 13.65 -12.69 -0.61
CA ASP A 114 13.97 -13.97 -1.27
C ASP A 114 12.81 -14.52 -2.11
N ASP A 115 11.55 -14.29 -1.70
CA ASP A 115 10.34 -14.68 -2.46
C ASP A 115 9.53 -13.43 -2.83
N VAL A 116 9.68 -12.98 -4.07
CA VAL A 116 8.89 -11.86 -4.64
C VAL A 116 7.95 -12.40 -5.69
N ARG A 117 6.65 -12.18 -5.51
CA ARG A 117 5.57 -12.60 -6.40
C ARG A 117 4.94 -11.41 -7.09
N GLU A 118 4.65 -11.56 -8.37
CA GLU A 118 4.12 -10.47 -9.18
C GLU A 118 2.58 -10.44 -9.11
N LEU A 119 2.04 -9.24 -8.93
CA LEU A 119 0.62 -8.95 -8.97
C LEU A 119 0.15 -8.74 -10.41
N ALA A 120 -1.03 -9.23 -10.73
CA ALA A 120 -1.67 -9.01 -12.02
C ALA A 120 -2.98 -8.25 -11.85
N ASP A 121 -3.24 -7.32 -12.77
CA ASP A 121 -4.50 -6.57 -12.81
C ASP A 121 -5.73 -7.49 -12.94
N ALA A 122 -6.84 -7.05 -12.36
CA ALA A 122 -8.13 -7.74 -12.39
C ALA A 122 -8.06 -9.20 -11.89
N SER A 123 -7.09 -9.51 -11.05
CA SER A 123 -6.95 -10.83 -10.42
C SER A 123 -7.46 -10.82 -8.98
N THR A 124 -7.76 -12.01 -8.47
CA THR A 124 -8.09 -12.21 -7.06
C THR A 124 -7.20 -13.31 -6.51
N ILE A 125 -6.53 -13.04 -5.40
CA ILE A 125 -5.72 -14.03 -4.67
C ILE A 125 -6.34 -14.25 -3.28
N THR A 126 -6.28 -15.48 -2.78
CA THR A 126 -6.74 -15.76 -1.42
C THR A 126 -5.53 -15.90 -0.52
N LEU A 127 -5.39 -14.98 0.42
CA LEU A 127 -4.30 -14.93 1.41
C LEU A 127 -4.89 -14.71 2.80
N ALA A 128 -4.34 -15.34 3.83
CA ALA A 128 -4.87 -15.29 5.19
C ALA A 128 -6.38 -15.68 5.29
N GLY A 129 -6.87 -16.50 4.36
CA GLY A 129 -8.29 -16.81 4.24
C GLY A 129 -9.15 -15.69 3.63
N LEU A 130 -8.57 -14.54 3.29
CA LEU A 130 -9.24 -13.37 2.73
C LEU A 130 -9.09 -13.35 1.20
N PRO A 131 -10.19 -13.21 0.43
CA PRO A 131 -10.11 -12.91 -0.99
C PRO A 131 -9.69 -11.44 -1.18
N VAL A 132 -8.55 -11.22 -1.82
CA VAL A 132 -8.00 -9.90 -2.12
C VAL A 132 -8.08 -9.69 -3.63
N ALA A 133 -8.89 -8.75 -4.08
CA ALA A 133 -8.93 -8.35 -5.47
C ALA A 133 -7.88 -7.26 -5.73
N ILE A 134 -7.13 -7.42 -6.82
CA ILE A 134 -6.06 -6.51 -7.23
C ILE A 134 -6.56 -5.68 -8.42
N ARG A 135 -6.40 -4.36 -8.31
CA ARG A 135 -6.69 -3.43 -9.41
C ARG A 135 -5.45 -2.60 -9.70
N HIS A 136 -4.98 -2.66 -10.93
CA HIS A 136 -3.89 -1.80 -11.39
C HIS A 136 -4.39 -0.37 -11.57
N THR A 137 -3.76 0.57 -10.90
CA THR A 137 -4.16 1.98 -10.82
C THR A 137 -2.96 2.90 -11.05
N PRO A 138 -2.35 2.86 -12.26
CA PRO A 138 -1.17 3.66 -12.54
C PRO A 138 -1.47 5.15 -12.43
N GLY A 139 -0.42 5.93 -12.18
CA GLY A 139 -0.49 7.38 -12.10
C GLY A 139 0.43 7.96 -11.04
N HIS A 140 0.41 7.49 -9.80
CA HIS A 140 1.43 7.82 -8.80
C HIS A 140 2.77 7.16 -9.15
N THR A 141 2.72 5.86 -9.46
CA THR A 141 3.78 5.10 -10.13
C THR A 141 3.18 4.31 -11.29
N ALA A 142 4.05 3.75 -12.15
CA ALA A 142 3.61 2.90 -13.25
C ALA A 142 3.03 1.55 -12.78
N GLY A 143 3.41 1.08 -11.58
CA GLY A 143 2.98 -0.18 -11.00
C GLY A 143 2.02 -0.05 -9.81
N SER A 144 1.49 1.14 -9.54
CA SER A 144 0.53 1.32 -8.44
C SER A 144 -0.67 0.39 -8.57
N VAL A 145 -1.01 -0.27 -7.47
CA VAL A 145 -2.22 -1.11 -7.35
C VAL A 145 -2.99 -0.73 -6.09
N ILE A 146 -4.27 -1.06 -6.08
CA ILE A 146 -5.07 -1.08 -4.86
C ILE A 146 -5.49 -2.51 -4.54
N PHE A 147 -5.76 -2.77 -3.25
CA PHE A 147 -6.27 -4.03 -2.77
C PHE A 147 -7.71 -3.83 -2.28
N GLU A 148 -8.64 -4.54 -2.91
CA GLU A 148 -10.05 -4.51 -2.52
C GLU A 148 -10.37 -5.78 -1.71
N LEU A 149 -10.99 -5.59 -0.56
CA LEU A 149 -11.49 -6.65 0.32
C LEU A 149 -12.94 -6.34 0.71
N SER A 150 -13.59 -7.28 1.38
CA SER A 150 -14.87 -7.05 2.04
C SER A 150 -14.77 -7.43 3.51
N ASP A 151 -15.45 -6.69 4.37
CA ASP A 151 -15.60 -7.06 5.77
C ASP A 151 -16.66 -8.15 5.98
N ASP A 152 -16.94 -8.49 7.25
CA ASP A 152 -17.88 -9.55 7.62
C ASP A 152 -19.33 -9.20 7.24
N ASP A 153 -19.65 -7.93 7.03
CA ASP A 153 -20.96 -7.42 6.60
C ASP A 153 -21.00 -7.13 5.08
N GLU A 154 -20.02 -7.62 4.33
CA GLU A 154 -19.84 -7.41 2.87
C GLU A 154 -19.60 -5.95 2.44
N HIS A 155 -19.22 -5.05 3.38
CA HIS A 155 -18.81 -3.71 2.99
C HIS A 155 -17.43 -3.74 2.32
N ALA A 156 -17.30 -3.00 1.24
CA ALA A 156 -16.04 -2.91 0.51
C ALA A 156 -15.00 -2.07 1.29
N LEU A 157 -13.78 -2.58 1.32
CA LEU A 157 -12.61 -1.97 1.92
C LEU A 157 -11.52 -1.85 0.87
N VAL A 158 -10.81 -0.73 0.81
CA VAL A 158 -9.76 -0.49 -0.19
C VAL A 158 -8.50 0.01 0.50
N PHE A 159 -7.39 -0.72 0.32
CA PHE A 159 -6.06 -0.23 0.64
C PHE A 159 -5.52 0.47 -0.61
N ALA A 160 -5.56 1.79 -0.57
CA ALA A 160 -5.44 2.61 -1.77
C ALA A 160 -3.98 3.02 -2.08
N GLY A 161 -3.02 2.74 -1.19
CA GLY A 161 -1.69 3.32 -1.33
C GLY A 161 -1.78 4.81 -1.58
N ASP A 162 -1.04 5.29 -2.56
CA ASP A 162 -0.98 6.70 -2.93
C ASP A 162 -1.89 7.07 -4.12
N LEU A 163 -2.96 6.32 -4.34
CA LEU A 163 -3.96 6.69 -5.34
C LEU A 163 -4.84 7.85 -4.85
N VAL A 164 -5.39 7.73 -3.64
CA VAL A 164 -6.32 8.72 -3.08
C VAL A 164 -6.17 8.83 -1.56
N PHE A 165 -6.19 10.05 -1.06
CA PHE A 165 -6.10 10.43 0.35
C PHE A 165 -7.34 11.22 0.77
N ALA A 166 -7.49 11.45 2.07
CA ALA A 166 -8.49 12.38 2.59
C ALA A 166 -8.24 13.80 2.04
N GLY A 167 -9.07 14.22 1.08
CA GLY A 167 -9.04 15.53 0.43
C GLY A 167 -7.91 15.73 -0.60
N SER A 168 -7.16 14.69 -1.00
CA SER A 168 -6.03 14.80 -1.93
C SER A 168 -5.81 13.51 -2.73
N ILE A 169 -4.77 13.51 -3.56
CA ILE A 169 -4.24 12.35 -4.30
C ILE A 169 -2.73 12.27 -4.14
N GLY A 170 -2.13 11.14 -4.47
CA GLY A 170 -0.68 10.98 -4.56
C GLY A 170 -0.06 11.91 -5.60
N ARG A 171 1.19 12.33 -5.36
CA ARG A 171 1.96 13.13 -6.34
C ARG A 171 2.25 12.32 -7.60
N VAL A 172 2.44 13.04 -8.71
CA VAL A 172 2.67 12.41 -10.02
C VAL A 172 3.89 12.98 -10.75
N ASP A 173 4.73 13.72 -10.02
CA ASP A 173 5.88 14.45 -10.56
C ASP A 173 7.23 13.71 -10.39
N LEU A 174 7.20 12.52 -9.80
CA LEU A 174 8.35 11.62 -9.72
C LEU A 174 8.47 10.74 -10.98
N PRO A 175 9.66 10.14 -11.25
CA PRO A 175 9.81 9.22 -12.36
C PRO A 175 8.77 8.08 -12.33
N GLY A 176 8.10 7.86 -13.46
CA GLY A 176 7.00 6.88 -13.56
C GLY A 176 5.63 7.43 -13.20
N GLY A 177 5.53 8.68 -12.70
CA GLY A 177 4.26 9.36 -12.42
C GLY A 177 3.61 9.95 -13.67
N SER A 178 2.26 9.98 -13.70
CA SER A 178 1.46 10.50 -14.80
C SER A 178 0.11 11.01 -14.30
N MET A 179 -0.16 12.30 -14.48
CA MET A 179 -1.45 12.87 -14.09
C MET A 179 -2.61 12.29 -14.92
N ASP A 180 -2.39 12.05 -16.21
CA ASP A 180 -3.44 11.50 -17.09
C ASP A 180 -3.84 10.09 -16.65
N GLU A 181 -2.86 9.24 -16.30
CA GLU A 181 -3.11 7.91 -15.77
C GLU A 181 -3.75 7.97 -14.37
N MET A 182 -3.31 8.88 -13.50
CA MET A 182 -3.90 9.10 -12.18
C MET A 182 -5.39 9.44 -12.30
N LEU A 183 -5.76 10.41 -13.12
CA LEU A 183 -7.16 10.79 -13.33
C LEU A 183 -7.97 9.66 -13.98
N HIS A 184 -7.34 8.88 -14.88
CA HIS A 184 -7.98 7.71 -15.46
C HIS A 184 -8.27 6.64 -14.39
N SER A 185 -7.29 6.33 -13.55
CA SER A 185 -7.41 5.34 -12.45
C SER A 185 -8.50 5.75 -11.45
N LEU A 186 -8.52 7.02 -11.02
CA LEU A 186 -9.54 7.55 -10.13
C LEU A 186 -10.94 7.42 -10.75
N LYS A 187 -11.08 7.78 -12.03
CA LYS A 187 -12.35 7.72 -12.74
C LYS A 187 -12.83 6.29 -12.99
N ALA A 188 -11.92 5.40 -13.37
CA ALA A 188 -12.27 4.02 -13.73
C ALA A 188 -12.48 3.11 -12.52
N VAL A 189 -11.79 3.39 -11.41
CA VAL A 189 -11.75 2.47 -10.28
C VAL A 189 -12.44 3.06 -9.04
N ILE A 190 -12.10 4.25 -8.59
CA ILE A 190 -12.63 4.83 -7.35
C ILE A 190 -14.04 5.39 -7.52
N LEU A 191 -14.29 6.18 -8.56
CA LEU A 191 -15.60 6.82 -8.75
C LEU A 191 -16.79 5.84 -8.91
N PRO A 192 -16.64 4.62 -9.48
CA PRO A 192 -17.74 3.67 -9.55
C PRO A 192 -18.06 2.94 -8.24
N MET A 193 -17.18 3.00 -7.23
CA MET A 193 -17.39 2.32 -5.95
C MET A 193 -18.55 2.93 -5.16
N ALA A 194 -19.14 2.17 -4.25
CA ALA A 194 -20.19 2.64 -3.35
C ALA A 194 -19.67 3.73 -2.39
N ASP A 195 -20.54 4.65 -2.00
CA ASP A 195 -20.17 5.76 -1.10
C ASP A 195 -19.65 5.27 0.28
N GLU A 196 -20.13 4.13 0.73
CA GLU A 196 -19.78 3.49 2.00
C GLU A 196 -18.41 2.79 1.96
N THR A 197 -17.81 2.60 0.78
CA THR A 197 -16.49 1.97 0.65
C THR A 197 -15.46 2.73 1.46
N VAL A 198 -14.83 2.03 2.43
CA VAL A 198 -13.79 2.62 3.29
C VAL A 198 -12.46 2.58 2.58
N ILE A 199 -11.76 3.71 2.57
CA ILE A 199 -10.42 3.86 1.99
C ILE A 199 -9.38 3.91 3.11
N TYR A 200 -8.43 2.99 3.06
CA TYR A 200 -7.22 2.93 3.89
C TYR A 200 -6.06 3.44 3.04
N PRO A 201 -5.68 4.72 3.16
CA PRO A 201 -4.68 5.33 2.30
C PRO A 201 -3.24 5.02 2.71
N GLY A 202 -2.30 5.25 1.81
CA GLY A 202 -0.86 5.21 2.12
C GLY A 202 -0.43 6.29 3.11
N HIS A 203 -1.10 7.43 3.13
CA HIS A 203 -0.81 8.54 4.05
C HIS A 203 -2.09 9.16 4.62
N GLY A 204 -2.00 9.64 5.86
CA GLY A 204 -3.08 10.36 6.52
C GLY A 204 -4.17 9.47 7.09
N GLU A 205 -5.35 10.04 7.26
CA GLU A 205 -6.49 9.39 7.90
C GLU A 205 -7.30 8.55 6.91
N THR A 206 -8.02 7.56 7.42
CA THR A 206 -9.02 6.80 6.66
C THR A 206 -10.16 7.72 6.21
N THR A 207 -10.73 7.42 5.06
CA THR A 207 -11.86 8.16 4.50
C THR A 207 -12.85 7.20 3.83
N THR A 208 -13.85 7.73 3.13
CA THR A 208 -14.77 6.93 2.31
C THR A 208 -14.88 7.49 0.89
N VAL A 209 -15.25 6.64 -0.06
CA VAL A 209 -15.47 7.06 -1.44
C VAL A 209 -16.49 8.20 -1.52
N GLY A 210 -17.58 8.16 -0.75
CA GLY A 210 -18.60 9.20 -0.72
C GLY A 210 -18.06 10.53 -0.19
N MET A 211 -17.22 10.50 0.85
CA MET A 211 -16.57 11.71 1.36
C MET A 211 -15.67 12.32 0.28
N GLU A 212 -14.81 11.51 -0.33
CA GLU A 212 -13.87 12.00 -1.35
C GLU A 212 -14.59 12.47 -2.62
N ARG A 213 -15.64 11.77 -3.05
CA ARG A 213 -16.47 12.22 -4.18
C ARG A 213 -17.08 13.62 -3.93
N SER A 214 -17.42 13.92 -2.69
CA SER A 214 -18.06 15.20 -2.32
C SER A 214 -17.08 16.33 -2.01
N THR A 215 -15.89 16.03 -1.49
CA THR A 215 -14.96 17.03 -0.92
C THR A 215 -13.61 17.10 -1.63
N ASN A 216 -13.11 15.99 -2.17
CA ASN A 216 -11.80 15.94 -2.82
C ASN A 216 -11.84 16.71 -4.16
N PRO A 217 -11.01 17.75 -4.35
CA PRO A 217 -11.06 18.58 -5.55
C PRO A 217 -10.81 17.76 -6.84
N PHE A 218 -9.94 16.76 -6.80
CA PHE A 218 -9.63 15.94 -7.96
C PHE A 218 -10.80 15.03 -8.37
N LEU A 219 -11.48 14.40 -7.41
CA LEU A 219 -12.63 13.54 -7.71
C LEU A 219 -13.85 14.36 -8.15
N ARG A 220 -14.05 15.54 -7.55
CA ARG A 220 -15.16 16.43 -7.93
C ARG A 220 -15.07 16.93 -9.38
N GLU A 221 -13.87 17.13 -9.90
CA GLU A 221 -13.66 17.54 -11.29
C GLU A 221 -13.90 16.38 -12.28
N LEU A 222 -13.88 15.13 -11.81
CA LEU A 222 -14.08 13.93 -12.63
C LEU A 222 -15.52 13.41 -12.62
N ALA A 223 -16.35 13.85 -11.66
CA ALA A 223 -17.71 13.37 -11.40
C ALA A 223 -18.79 14.04 -12.35
#